data_f6c5c79cd4252de1e846601b5ba3bb62
#
_entry.id   f6c5c79cd4252de1e846601b5ba3bb62
#
_cell.length_a   1.000
_cell.length_b   1.000
_cell.length_c   1.000
_cell.angle_alpha   90.00
_cell.angle_beta   90.00
_cell.angle_gamma   90.00
#
_symmetry.space_group_name_H-M   'P 1'
#
loop_
_entity.id
_entity.type
_entity.pdbx_description
1 polymer ?
#
loop_
_entity_poly.entity_id
_entity_poly.type
_entity_poly.pdbx_seq_one_letter_code
_entity_poly.pdbx_strand_id
1 'polypeptide(L)'
;MVKDVSPDEVAAEMSKRKLLFVDCWAPWCNPCLALAPILDELDQKYADNEDVGFLKVNTQIHVQFAIDNNITGIPCVLLYVDGKPAQIEIEAEGNAEPFTLDRLIGLRPAEHYEFIISKVMGTETD
;
A
#
# COMPACT_ATOMS: atom_id res chain seq x y z
N MET A 1 -11.99 5.78 -7.04
CA MET A 1 -11.71 6.02 -5.63
C MET A 1 -11.35 4.73 -4.93
N VAL A 2 -10.43 4.84 -3.99
CA VAL A 2 -10.01 3.67 -3.23
C VAL A 2 -11.16 3.19 -2.35
N LYS A 3 -11.47 1.90 -2.39
CA LYS A 3 -12.59 1.34 -1.64
C LYS A 3 -12.18 0.99 -0.22
N ASP A 4 -13.05 1.32 0.73
CA ASP A 4 -12.88 0.96 2.13
C ASP A 4 -13.53 -0.41 2.33
N VAL A 5 -12.74 -1.41 2.68
CA VAL A 5 -13.19 -2.80 2.63
C VAL A 5 -12.89 -3.52 3.95
N SER A 6 -13.42 -4.73 4.06
CA SER A 6 -13.14 -5.61 5.19
C SER A 6 -11.89 -6.44 4.94
N PRO A 7 -11.31 -7.02 6.01
CA PRO A 7 -10.15 -7.91 5.82
C PRO A 7 -10.44 -9.09 4.88
N ASP A 8 -11.67 -9.60 4.87
CA ASP A 8 -12.01 -10.69 3.95
C ASP A 8 -11.92 -10.26 2.50
N GLU A 9 -12.30 -9.03 2.23
CA GLU A 9 -12.21 -8.48 0.88
C GLU A 9 -10.76 -8.24 0.47
N VAL A 10 -9.90 -7.88 1.43
CA VAL A 10 -8.47 -7.78 1.16
C VAL A 10 -7.94 -9.13 0.73
N ALA A 11 -8.28 -10.17 1.49
CA ALA A 11 -7.79 -11.52 1.18
C ALA A 11 -8.24 -11.97 -0.21
N ALA A 12 -9.49 -11.66 -0.57
CA ALA A 12 -10.02 -12.03 -1.88
C ALA A 12 -9.27 -11.29 -2.99
N GLU A 13 -8.95 -10.02 -2.77
CA GLU A 13 -8.30 -9.22 -3.79
C GLU A 13 -6.83 -9.57 -3.95
N MET A 14 -6.19 -10.04 -2.87
CA MET A 14 -4.78 -10.40 -2.90
C MET A 14 -4.48 -11.43 -3.98
N SER A 15 -5.39 -12.36 -4.20
CA SER A 15 -5.15 -13.42 -5.19
C SER A 15 -5.40 -12.95 -6.61
N LYS A 16 -5.94 -11.75 -6.79
CA LYS A 16 -6.29 -11.26 -8.12
C LYS A 16 -5.33 -10.22 -8.65
N ARG A 17 -4.45 -9.68 -7.80
CA ARG A 17 -3.56 -8.60 -8.20
C ARG A 17 -2.11 -9.01 -8.02
N LYS A 18 -1.26 -8.60 -8.95
CA LYS A 18 0.16 -8.79 -8.76
C LYS A 18 0.70 -7.89 -7.66
N LEU A 19 0.20 -6.66 -7.59
CA LEU A 19 0.59 -5.70 -6.56
C LEU A 19 -0.66 -5.06 -5.98
N LEU A 20 -0.81 -5.19 -4.66
CA LEU A 20 -1.97 -4.62 -3.96
C LEU A 20 -1.48 -3.73 -2.83
N PHE A 21 -1.98 -2.50 -2.80
CA PHE A 21 -1.73 -1.55 -1.73
C PHE A 21 -2.95 -1.54 -0.81
N VAL A 22 -2.72 -1.70 0.48
CA VAL A 22 -3.81 -1.69 1.46
C VAL A 22 -3.54 -0.59 2.48
N ASP A 23 -4.28 0.50 2.38
CA ASP A 23 -4.11 1.68 3.22
C ASP A 23 -4.86 1.46 4.54
N CYS A 24 -4.11 1.32 5.61
CA CYS A 24 -4.68 1.19 6.95
C CYS A 24 -4.81 2.60 7.55
N TRP A 25 -6.05 2.98 7.87
CA TRP A 25 -6.38 4.35 8.21
C TRP A 25 -7.43 4.41 9.30
N ALA A 26 -7.71 5.61 9.79
CA ALA A 26 -8.82 5.86 10.71
C ALA A 26 -9.35 7.26 10.45
N PRO A 27 -10.65 7.48 10.70
CA PRO A 27 -11.26 8.79 10.38
C PRO A 27 -10.73 9.97 11.18
N TRP A 28 -10.12 9.71 12.34
CA TRP A 28 -9.57 10.78 13.18
C TRP A 28 -8.12 11.09 12.85
N CYS A 29 -7.54 10.41 11.90
CA CYS A 29 -6.11 10.53 11.58
C CYS A 29 -5.91 11.55 10.46
N ASN A 30 -5.41 12.72 10.80
CA ASN A 30 -5.24 13.79 9.82
C ASN A 30 -4.27 13.41 8.68
N PRO A 31 -3.11 12.80 8.96
CA PRO A 31 -2.26 12.38 7.84
C PRO A 31 -2.94 11.35 6.94
N CYS A 32 -3.81 10.50 7.51
CA CYS A 32 -4.57 9.55 6.69
C CYS A 32 -5.48 10.28 5.72
N LEU A 33 -6.14 11.34 6.21
CA LEU A 33 -7.04 12.11 5.37
C LEU A 33 -6.27 12.85 4.27
N ALA A 34 -5.04 13.27 4.58
CA ALA A 34 -4.20 13.92 3.58
C ALA A 34 -3.70 12.94 2.52
N LEU A 35 -3.52 11.68 2.90
CA LEU A 35 -3.06 10.65 1.97
C LEU A 35 -4.16 10.21 1.02
N ALA A 36 -5.42 10.30 1.45
CA ALA A 36 -6.54 9.77 0.67
C ALA A 36 -6.59 10.29 -0.77
N PRO A 37 -6.49 11.61 -1.02
CA PRO A 37 -6.54 12.07 -2.41
C PRO A 37 -5.34 11.61 -3.24
N ILE A 38 -4.18 11.42 -2.60
CA ILE A 38 -3.01 10.92 -3.31
C ILE A 38 -3.27 9.51 -3.81
N LEU A 39 -3.81 8.66 -2.96
CA LEU A 39 -4.10 7.27 -3.36
C LEU A 39 -5.27 7.20 -4.31
N ASP A 40 -6.27 8.08 -4.18
CA ASP A 40 -7.38 8.12 -5.12
C ASP A 40 -6.90 8.46 -6.52
N GLU A 41 -5.95 9.39 -6.64
CA GLU A 41 -5.39 9.73 -7.94
C GLU A 41 -4.61 8.58 -8.55
N LEU A 42 -3.85 7.88 -7.70
CA LEU A 42 -3.10 6.71 -8.19
C LEU A 42 -4.04 5.60 -8.61
N ASP A 43 -5.08 5.37 -7.84
CA ASP A 43 -6.08 4.35 -8.16
C ASP A 43 -6.70 4.65 -9.53
N GLN A 44 -6.99 5.91 -9.80
CA GLN A 44 -7.55 6.32 -11.06
C GLN A 44 -6.53 6.19 -12.19
N LYS A 45 -5.30 6.57 -11.93
CA LYS A 45 -4.23 6.49 -12.92
C LYS A 45 -3.99 5.05 -13.38
N TYR A 46 -4.09 4.09 -12.47
CA TYR A 46 -3.83 2.69 -12.77
C TYR A 46 -5.11 1.87 -12.90
N ALA A 47 -6.26 2.53 -13.10
CA ALA A 47 -7.55 1.85 -13.15
C ALA A 47 -7.63 0.81 -14.27
N ASP A 48 -6.92 1.03 -15.37
CA ASP A 48 -6.93 0.10 -16.50
C ASP A 48 -5.89 -1.01 -16.36
N ASN A 49 -5.11 -1.00 -15.29
CA ASN A 49 -4.08 -2.02 -15.07
C ASN A 49 -4.60 -2.99 -14.02
N GLU A 50 -5.02 -4.16 -14.46
CA GLU A 50 -5.64 -5.14 -13.55
C GLU A 50 -4.65 -5.72 -12.55
N ASP A 51 -3.36 -5.58 -12.79
CA ASP A 51 -2.35 -6.13 -11.89
C ASP A 51 -2.09 -5.24 -10.68
N VAL A 52 -2.52 -3.99 -10.70
CA VAL A 52 -2.28 -3.03 -9.62
C VAL A 52 -3.61 -2.65 -8.98
N GLY A 53 -3.71 -2.79 -7.68
CA GLY A 53 -4.93 -2.45 -6.96
C GLY A 53 -4.66 -1.66 -5.70
N PHE A 54 -5.66 -0.89 -5.28
CA PHE A 54 -5.62 -0.06 -4.09
C PHE A 54 -6.89 -0.29 -3.29
N LEU A 55 -6.74 -0.63 -2.02
CA LEU A 55 -7.85 -0.77 -1.07
C LEU A 55 -7.49 -0.05 0.21
N LYS A 56 -8.47 0.17 1.08
CA LYS A 56 -8.18 0.69 2.40
C LYS A 56 -9.04 -0.02 3.44
N VAL A 57 -8.52 -0.09 4.66
CA VAL A 57 -9.15 -0.76 5.78
C VAL A 57 -9.18 0.20 6.97
N ASN A 58 -10.36 0.43 7.51
CA ASN A 58 -10.53 1.30 8.68
C ASN A 58 -10.13 0.51 9.93
N THR A 59 -8.98 0.88 10.52
CA THR A 59 -8.45 0.14 11.66
C THR A 59 -9.20 0.43 12.95
N GLN A 60 -10.02 1.47 12.98
CA GLN A 60 -10.88 1.72 14.12
C GLN A 60 -11.99 0.67 14.19
N ILE A 61 -12.45 0.19 13.03
CA ILE A 61 -13.47 -0.83 12.95
C ILE A 61 -12.83 -2.22 12.98
N HIS A 62 -11.77 -2.41 12.21
CA HIS A 62 -11.13 -3.71 12.05
C HIS A 62 -9.85 -3.77 12.88
N VAL A 63 -10.02 -3.74 14.21
CA VAL A 63 -8.90 -3.66 15.15
C VAL A 63 -8.01 -4.89 15.06
N GLN A 64 -8.62 -6.07 14.90
CA GLN A 64 -7.82 -7.30 14.88
C GLN A 64 -6.91 -7.35 13.65
N PHE A 65 -7.37 -6.79 12.54
CA PHE A 65 -6.54 -6.71 11.34
C PHE A 65 -5.28 -5.89 11.61
N ALA A 66 -5.43 -4.79 12.34
CA ALA A 66 -4.29 -3.95 12.68
C ALA A 66 -3.31 -4.69 13.60
N ILE A 67 -3.84 -5.43 14.57
CA ILE A 67 -3.00 -6.19 15.48
C ILE A 67 -2.27 -7.29 14.75
N ASP A 68 -2.98 -8.03 13.90
CA ASP A 68 -2.39 -9.15 13.18
C ASP A 68 -1.28 -8.72 12.22
N ASN A 69 -1.36 -7.48 11.74
CA ASN A 69 -0.38 -6.95 10.79
C ASN A 69 0.66 -6.05 11.47
N ASN A 70 0.68 -6.03 12.80
CA ASN A 70 1.65 -5.26 13.57
C ASN A 70 1.67 -3.78 13.19
N ILE A 71 0.47 -3.21 13.02
CA ILE A 71 0.36 -1.81 12.67
C ILE A 71 0.42 -0.99 13.94
N THR A 72 1.50 -0.20 14.09
CA THR A 72 1.72 0.61 15.28
C THR A 72 1.52 2.09 15.02
N GLY A 73 1.37 2.48 13.77
CA GLY A 73 1.11 3.88 13.42
C GLY A 73 0.38 3.94 12.10
N ILE A 74 -0.41 4.98 11.91
CA ILE A 74 -1.17 5.19 10.68
C ILE A 74 -0.95 6.59 10.17
N PRO A 75 -1.02 6.79 8.84
CA PRO A 75 -1.37 5.79 7.83
C PRO A 75 -0.25 4.76 7.66
N CYS A 76 -0.66 3.54 7.39
CA CYS A 76 0.27 2.46 7.11
C CYS A 76 -0.26 1.72 5.88
N VAL A 77 0.47 1.76 4.78
CA VAL A 77 0.04 1.11 3.55
C VAL A 77 0.81 -0.19 3.39
N LEU A 78 0.08 -1.28 3.56
CA LEU A 78 0.67 -2.61 3.40
C LEU A 78 0.84 -2.93 1.93
N LEU A 79 1.88 -3.67 1.60
CA LEU A 79 2.19 -4.04 0.22
C LEU A 79 2.11 -5.56 0.09
N TYR A 80 1.34 -6.01 -0.90
CA TYR A 80 1.24 -7.44 -1.20
C TYR A 80 1.65 -7.66 -2.65
N VAL A 81 2.51 -8.64 -2.86
CA VAL A 81 2.98 -9.01 -4.21
C VAL A 81 2.69 -10.48 -4.40
N ASP A 82 1.99 -10.78 -5.49
CA ASP A 82 1.65 -12.16 -5.84
C ASP A 82 0.93 -12.89 -4.71
N GLY A 83 0.07 -12.16 -3.99
CA GLY A 83 -0.76 -12.73 -2.93
C GLY A 83 -0.07 -12.90 -1.61
N LYS A 84 1.11 -12.33 -1.42
CA LYS A 84 1.88 -12.47 -0.19
C LYS A 84 2.39 -11.12 0.26
N PRO A 85 2.68 -10.97 1.56
CA PRO A 85 3.35 -9.73 2.01
C PRO A 85 4.61 -9.50 1.19
N ALA A 86 4.79 -8.29 0.74
CA ALA A 86 5.89 -7.95 -0.15
C ALA A 86 7.23 -8.01 0.59
N GLN A 87 8.28 -8.27 -0.17
CA GLN A 87 9.65 -8.14 0.32
C GLN A 87 10.41 -7.40 -0.76
N ILE A 88 10.25 -6.08 -0.77
CA ILE A 88 10.81 -5.25 -1.83
C ILE A 88 12.16 -4.74 -1.36
N GLU A 89 13.20 -5.11 -2.10
CA GLU A 89 14.55 -4.67 -1.75
C GLU A 89 14.77 -3.25 -2.19
N ILE A 90 15.24 -2.44 -1.27
CA ILE A 90 15.56 -1.04 -1.52
C ILE A 90 17.04 -0.86 -1.30
N GLU A 91 17.72 -0.33 -2.30
CA GLU A 91 19.12 0.00 -2.16
C GLU A 91 19.24 1.33 -1.45
N ALA A 92 20.04 1.33 -0.39
CA ALA A 92 20.25 2.55 0.36
C ALA A 92 21.42 3.31 -0.25
N GLU A 93 21.42 4.62 -0.03
CA GLU A 93 22.49 5.47 -0.55
C GLU A 93 23.66 5.49 0.38
N GLY A 94 24.83 5.71 -0.18
CA GLY A 94 26.03 5.84 0.59
C GLY A 94 26.47 4.51 1.17
N ASN A 95 26.84 4.51 2.44
CA ASN A 95 27.35 3.33 3.12
C ASN A 95 26.28 2.56 3.86
N ALA A 96 25.02 2.96 3.71
CA ALA A 96 23.93 2.29 4.40
C ALA A 96 23.64 0.93 3.77
N GLU A 97 23.17 0.01 4.58
CA GLU A 97 22.84 -1.33 4.11
C GLU A 97 21.51 -1.33 3.38
N PRO A 98 21.35 -2.16 2.35
CA PRO A 98 20.04 -2.33 1.72
C PRO A 98 19.04 -2.86 2.74
N PHE A 99 17.77 -2.57 2.50
CA PHE A 99 16.70 -3.05 3.39
C PHE A 99 15.52 -3.48 2.56
N THR A 100 14.59 -4.22 3.20
CA THR A 100 13.39 -4.66 2.52
C THR A 100 12.18 -3.94 3.08
N LEU A 101 11.20 -3.70 2.21
CA LEU A 101 9.94 -3.08 2.57
C LEU A 101 8.80 -4.03 2.37
N ASP A 102 7.91 -4.09 3.36
CA ASP A 102 6.61 -4.73 3.20
C ASP A 102 5.49 -3.72 3.36
N ARG A 103 5.81 -2.45 3.63
CA ARG A 103 4.82 -1.41 3.85
C ARG A 103 5.44 -0.04 3.72
N LEU A 104 4.59 0.96 3.52
CA LEU A 104 4.99 2.36 3.54
C LEU A 104 4.25 3.03 4.69
N ILE A 105 4.98 3.66 5.59
CA ILE A 105 4.42 4.26 6.80
C ILE A 105 4.44 5.77 6.67
N GLY A 106 3.34 6.40 7.10
CA GLY A 106 3.24 7.85 7.14
C GLY A 106 2.76 8.43 5.83
N LEU A 107 2.59 9.74 5.83
CA LEU A 107 2.16 10.47 4.64
C LEU A 107 3.34 10.56 3.67
N ARG A 108 3.13 10.06 2.45
CA ARG A 108 4.19 10.03 1.44
C ARG A 108 3.66 10.52 0.11
N PRO A 109 4.51 11.12 -0.70
CA PRO A 109 4.09 11.60 -2.02
C PRO A 109 3.82 10.44 -2.98
N ALA A 110 3.09 10.73 -4.05
CA ALA A 110 2.74 9.74 -5.05
C ALA A 110 3.98 9.05 -5.64
N GLU A 111 5.08 9.78 -5.73
CA GLU A 111 6.32 9.24 -6.32
C GLU A 111 6.83 8.01 -5.59
N HIS A 112 6.62 7.93 -4.27
CA HIS A 112 7.05 6.75 -3.53
C HIS A 112 6.25 5.52 -3.94
N TYR A 113 4.96 5.70 -4.18
CA TYR A 113 4.10 4.61 -4.63
C TYR A 113 4.43 4.20 -6.06
N GLU A 114 4.68 5.19 -6.91
CA GLU A 114 5.03 4.88 -8.29
C GLU A 114 6.38 4.19 -8.41
N PHE A 115 7.31 4.52 -7.51
CA PHE A 115 8.58 3.80 -7.45
C PHE A 115 8.36 2.32 -7.16
N ILE A 116 7.48 2.02 -6.20
CA ILE A 116 7.16 0.63 -5.85
C ILE A 116 6.51 -0.07 -7.05
N ILE A 117 5.57 0.61 -7.72
CA ILE A 117 4.90 0.03 -8.87
C ILE A 117 5.90 -0.33 -9.96
N SER A 118 6.81 0.59 -10.28
CA SER A 118 7.84 0.34 -11.29
C SER A 118 8.70 -0.84 -10.90
N LYS A 119 9.09 -0.90 -9.63
CA LYS A 119 9.98 -1.95 -9.17
C LYS A 119 9.34 -3.32 -9.26
N VAL A 120 8.07 -3.42 -8.87
CA VAL A 120 7.35 -4.68 -8.85
C VAL A 120 6.93 -5.11 -10.25
N MET A 121 6.46 -4.16 -11.04
CA MET A 121 5.96 -4.47 -12.37
C MET A 121 7.06 -4.61 -13.39
N GLY A 122 8.28 -4.17 -13.06
CA GLY A 122 9.39 -4.24 -13.98
C GLY A 122 9.23 -3.32 -15.16
N THR A 123 8.36 -2.32 -15.06
CA THR A 123 8.19 -1.39 -16.13
C THR A 123 9.27 -0.40 -16.02
N GLU A 124 10.13 -0.40 -17.00
CA GLU A 124 11.06 0.65 -17.07
C GLU A 124 10.35 1.76 -17.64
N THR A 125 10.19 2.74 -16.90
CA THR A 125 9.68 3.93 -17.49
C THR A 125 10.83 4.59 -18.09
N ASP A 126 11.12 4.34 -19.18
CA ASP A 126 12.20 5.05 -19.76
C ASP A 126 12.00 6.44 -20.13
#